data_a9657158262eeecd37274c055b8a734d
#
_entry.id   a9657158262eeecd37274c055b8a734d
#
_cell.length_a   1.000
_cell.length_b   1.000
_cell.length_c   1.000
_cell.angle_alpha   90.00
_cell.angle_beta   90.00
_cell.angle_gamma   90.00
#
_symmetry.space_group_name_H-M   'P 1'
#
loop_
_entity.id
_entity.type
_entity.pdbx_description
1 polymer ?
#
loop_
_entity_poly.entity_id
_entity_poly.type
_entity_poly.pdbx_seq_one_letter_code
_entity_poly.pdbx_strand_id
1 'polypeptide(L)'
;MKMIKNTVMLLALALSAPISAETTENPDAAPAAPATVEETASGVCAGCHSADGNSVIPMNPILAGQHAEYITKQLIDFKATETQPAKRNSPVMSSMVAALSQDDMKKLGAYYAKQKANPSQVATDADAKLIEIGKILYHGGNIENGVPACAS
;
A
#
# COMPACT_ATOMS: atom_id res chain seq x y z
N MET A 1 14.11 -82.30 -12.94
CA MET A 1 13.93 -82.00 -11.53
C MET A 1 14.62 -80.69 -11.22
N LYS A 2 13.86 -79.56 -11.17
CA LYS A 2 14.30 -78.33 -10.59
C LYS A 2 13.08 -77.61 -10.00
N MET A 3 13.09 -77.45 -8.72
CA MET A 3 12.01 -76.89 -7.92
C MET A 3 11.97 -75.34 -8.11
N ILE A 4 10.79 -74.82 -8.47
CA ILE A 4 10.51 -73.40 -8.55
C ILE A 4 10.03 -72.96 -7.19
N LYS A 5 10.81 -72.08 -6.51
CA LYS A 5 10.41 -71.43 -5.25
C LYS A 5 9.55 -70.24 -5.57
N ASN A 6 8.27 -70.30 -5.19
CA ASN A 6 7.34 -69.17 -5.21
C ASN A 6 7.69 -68.19 -4.10
N THR A 7 8.15 -67.02 -4.48
CA THR A 7 8.30 -65.90 -3.54
C THR A 7 6.99 -65.12 -3.56
N VAL A 8 6.26 -65.17 -2.46
CA VAL A 8 5.04 -64.38 -2.23
C VAL A 8 5.50 -62.98 -1.84
N MET A 9 5.24 -62.00 -2.70
CA MET A 9 5.48 -60.61 -2.47
C MET A 9 4.27 -60.00 -1.75
N LEU A 10 4.42 -59.72 -0.45
CA LEU A 10 3.41 -58.99 0.34
C LEU A 10 3.39 -57.53 -0.10
N LEU A 11 2.29 -57.12 -0.73
CA LEU A 11 2.03 -55.72 -1.06
C LEU A 11 1.45 -55.01 0.18
N ALA A 12 2.26 -54.21 0.85
CA ALA A 12 1.77 -53.35 1.95
C ALA A 12 1.00 -52.17 1.38
N LEU A 13 -0.31 -52.16 1.55
CA LEU A 13 -1.18 -51.01 1.28
C LEU A 13 -0.96 -49.99 2.38
N ALA A 14 -0.27 -48.89 2.08
CA ALA A 14 -0.21 -47.73 2.95
C ALA A 14 -1.54 -46.97 2.85
N LEU A 15 -2.36 -47.02 3.89
CA LEU A 15 -3.52 -46.13 4.07
C LEU A 15 -2.98 -44.70 4.36
N SER A 16 -3.01 -43.83 3.36
CA SER A 16 -2.85 -42.40 3.57
C SER A 16 -4.17 -41.82 4.06
N ALA A 17 -4.26 -41.53 5.35
CA ALA A 17 -5.36 -40.78 5.93
C ALA A 17 -5.27 -39.30 5.47
N PRO A 18 -6.38 -38.65 5.06
CA PRO A 18 -6.37 -37.22 4.80
C PRO A 18 -6.19 -36.47 6.12
N ILE A 19 -5.16 -35.64 6.21
CA ILE A 19 -5.02 -34.67 7.29
C ILE A 19 -6.05 -33.59 7.01
N SER A 20 -7.21 -33.67 7.66
CA SER A 20 -8.15 -32.55 7.77
C SER A 20 -7.50 -31.53 8.68
N ALA A 21 -7.06 -30.39 8.12
CA ALA A 21 -6.73 -29.23 8.93
C ALA A 21 -8.05 -28.67 9.49
N GLU A 22 -8.39 -29.07 10.71
CA GLU A 22 -9.43 -28.40 11.50
C GLU A 22 -8.91 -27.02 11.85
N THR A 23 -9.42 -26.03 11.13
CA THR A 23 -9.40 -24.65 11.61
C THR A 23 -10.27 -24.61 12.84
N THR A 24 -9.69 -24.63 14.02
CA THR A 24 -10.36 -24.36 15.28
C THR A 24 -10.79 -22.89 15.29
N GLU A 25 -11.95 -22.58 14.71
CA GLU A 25 -12.63 -21.33 15.01
C GLU A 25 -12.98 -21.37 16.49
N ASN A 26 -12.38 -20.47 17.26
CA ASN A 26 -12.71 -20.28 18.65
C ASN A 26 -14.10 -19.59 18.72
N PRO A 27 -15.17 -20.29 19.15
CA PRO A 27 -16.53 -19.71 19.18
C PRO A 27 -16.69 -18.58 20.21
N ASP A 28 -15.72 -18.40 21.12
CA ASP A 28 -15.71 -17.35 22.13
C ASP A 28 -14.83 -16.13 21.77
N ALA A 29 -14.32 -16.08 20.53
CA ALA A 29 -13.64 -14.87 20.08
C ALA A 29 -14.70 -13.75 19.98
N ALA A 30 -14.66 -12.83 20.92
CA ALA A 30 -15.43 -11.58 20.80
C ALA A 30 -15.10 -10.95 19.45
N PRO A 31 -16.09 -10.37 18.73
CA PRO A 31 -15.82 -9.71 17.45
C PRO A 31 -14.67 -8.72 17.66
N ALA A 32 -13.61 -8.87 16.88
CA ALA A 32 -12.45 -7.98 16.97
C ALA A 32 -12.96 -6.55 16.88
N ALA A 33 -12.59 -5.71 17.84
CA ALA A 33 -12.90 -4.29 17.79
C ALA A 33 -12.39 -3.73 16.45
N PRO A 34 -13.12 -2.80 15.84
CA PRO A 34 -12.66 -2.19 14.60
C PRO A 34 -11.24 -1.63 14.81
N ALA A 35 -10.33 -1.93 13.88
CA ALA A 35 -8.94 -1.51 13.97
C ALA A 35 -8.88 0.03 14.13
N THR A 36 -8.04 0.49 15.04
CA THR A 36 -7.79 1.93 15.19
C THR A 36 -7.07 2.47 13.95
N VAL A 37 -7.06 3.80 13.81
CA VAL A 37 -6.32 4.45 12.70
C VAL A 37 -4.84 4.11 12.76
N GLU A 38 -4.27 4.10 13.95
CA GLU A 38 -2.88 3.77 14.21
C GLU A 38 -2.57 2.31 13.84
N GLU A 39 -3.44 1.38 14.18
CA GLU A 39 -3.32 -0.04 13.81
C GLU A 39 -3.44 -0.23 12.29
N THR A 40 -4.36 0.48 11.65
CA THR A 40 -4.50 0.44 10.19
C THR A 40 -3.26 1.03 9.51
N ALA A 41 -2.78 2.18 9.98
CA ALA A 41 -1.60 2.84 9.43
C ALA A 41 -0.33 1.99 9.61
N SER A 42 -0.11 1.43 10.81
CA SER A 42 1.09 0.65 11.13
C SER A 42 1.04 -0.80 10.63
N GLY A 43 -0.13 -1.41 10.54
CA GLY A 43 -0.29 -2.80 10.12
C GLY A 43 -0.50 -2.98 8.61
N VAL A 44 -1.37 -2.15 8.01
CA VAL A 44 -1.76 -2.32 6.61
C VAL A 44 -0.96 -1.38 5.69
N CYS A 45 -0.94 -0.08 6.00
CA CYS A 45 -0.36 0.92 5.10
C CYS A 45 1.17 0.95 5.17
N ALA A 46 1.73 0.62 6.34
CA ALA A 46 3.16 0.71 6.62
C ALA A 46 4.04 -0.18 5.75
N GLY A 47 3.51 -1.32 5.29
CA GLY A 47 4.26 -2.25 4.44
C GLY A 47 4.78 -1.61 3.14
N CYS A 48 4.08 -0.58 2.65
CA CYS A 48 4.45 0.13 1.43
C CYS A 48 4.83 1.59 1.69
N HIS A 49 4.18 2.26 2.64
CA HIS A 49 4.34 3.70 2.89
C HIS A 49 5.14 4.04 4.14
N SER A 50 5.61 3.05 4.89
CA SER A 50 6.16 3.17 6.25
C SER A 50 5.09 3.66 7.26
N ALA A 51 5.26 3.31 8.55
CA ALA A 51 4.27 3.63 9.57
C ALA A 51 4.08 5.15 9.75
N ASP A 52 5.16 5.90 9.59
CA ASP A 52 5.19 7.37 9.64
C ASP A 52 4.89 8.04 8.29
N GLY A 53 4.62 7.28 7.25
CA GLY A 53 4.35 7.80 5.91
C GLY A 53 5.58 8.25 5.12
N ASN A 54 6.80 8.03 5.62
CA ASN A 54 8.05 8.35 4.92
C ASN A 54 8.54 7.11 4.15
N SER A 55 7.87 6.77 3.05
CA SER A 55 8.27 5.65 2.22
C SER A 55 9.71 5.78 1.74
N VAL A 56 10.44 4.67 1.85
CA VAL A 56 11.80 4.53 1.28
C VAL A 56 11.78 3.86 -0.09
N ILE A 57 10.61 3.46 -0.56
CA ILE A 57 10.41 2.81 -1.86
C ILE A 57 10.00 3.87 -2.88
N PRO A 58 10.80 4.14 -3.93
CA PRO A 58 10.54 5.23 -4.88
C PRO A 58 9.18 5.16 -5.59
N MET A 59 8.63 3.95 -5.76
CA MET A 59 7.32 3.75 -6.41
C MET A 59 6.14 4.07 -5.49
N ASN A 60 6.35 4.12 -4.17
CA ASN A 60 5.32 4.38 -3.19
C ASN A 60 5.43 5.82 -2.70
N PRO A 61 4.39 6.65 -2.82
CA PRO A 61 4.47 8.05 -2.44
C PRO A 61 4.69 8.23 -0.93
N ILE A 62 5.42 9.27 -0.57
CA ILE A 62 5.51 9.77 0.80
C ILE A 62 4.17 10.39 1.16
N LEU A 63 3.61 9.97 2.30
CA LEU A 63 2.34 10.44 2.83
C LEU A 63 2.53 11.43 3.98
N ALA A 64 3.67 11.37 4.67
CA ALA A 64 4.00 12.23 5.80
C ALA A 64 3.92 13.72 5.43
N GLY A 65 3.18 14.49 6.23
CA GLY A 65 3.03 15.93 6.02
C GLY A 65 2.18 16.35 4.82
N GLN A 66 1.57 15.40 4.12
CA GLN A 66 0.65 15.70 3.02
C GLN A 66 -0.69 16.20 3.57
N HIS A 67 -1.39 17.04 2.82
CA HIS A 67 -2.69 17.58 3.24
C HIS A 67 -3.72 16.48 3.50
N ALA A 68 -4.41 16.55 4.64
CA ALA A 68 -5.39 15.55 5.06
C ALA A 68 -6.50 15.33 4.03
N GLU A 69 -7.01 16.42 3.45
CA GLU A 69 -8.07 16.40 2.44
C GLU A 69 -7.59 15.75 1.14
N TYR A 70 -6.31 15.98 0.78
CA TYR A 70 -5.73 15.36 -0.40
C TYR A 70 -5.61 13.85 -0.22
N ILE A 71 -5.06 13.37 0.91
CA ILE A 71 -4.96 11.93 1.20
C ILE A 71 -6.35 11.30 1.22
N THR A 72 -7.31 11.92 1.92
CA THR A 72 -8.69 11.45 2.00
C THR A 72 -9.30 11.30 0.60
N LYS A 73 -9.15 12.33 -0.24
CA LYS A 73 -9.63 12.31 -1.62
C LYS A 73 -8.99 11.17 -2.41
N GLN A 74 -7.68 10.97 -2.29
CA GLN A 74 -6.98 9.91 -3.02
C GLN A 74 -7.47 8.52 -2.60
N LEU A 75 -7.68 8.27 -1.31
CA LEU A 75 -8.24 7.01 -0.82
C LEU A 75 -9.64 6.76 -1.38
N ILE A 76 -10.49 7.78 -1.40
CA ILE A 76 -11.84 7.72 -2.01
C ILE A 76 -11.75 7.42 -3.51
N ASP A 77 -10.83 8.07 -4.23
CA ASP A 77 -10.68 7.90 -5.67
C ASP A 77 -10.19 6.49 -6.06
N PHE A 78 -9.48 5.79 -5.18
CA PHE A 78 -9.09 4.38 -5.38
C PHE A 78 -10.21 3.40 -5.08
N LYS A 79 -11.25 3.79 -4.34
CA LYS A 79 -12.34 2.90 -3.94
C LYS A 79 -13.42 2.85 -5.03
N ALA A 80 -13.67 1.65 -5.56
CA ALA A 80 -14.87 1.41 -6.34
C ALA A 80 -16.10 1.32 -5.44
N THR A 81 -17.25 1.70 -5.94
CA THR A 81 -18.56 1.49 -5.31
C THR A 81 -19.36 0.47 -6.14
N GLU A 82 -20.51 0.04 -5.62
CA GLU A 82 -21.38 -0.87 -6.36
C GLU A 82 -21.86 -0.30 -7.71
N THR A 83 -21.92 1.03 -7.83
CA THR A 83 -22.46 1.72 -8.98
C THR A 83 -21.42 2.45 -9.84
N GLN A 84 -20.19 2.62 -9.34
CA GLN A 84 -19.15 3.36 -10.04
C GLN A 84 -17.76 2.72 -9.86
N PRO A 85 -16.98 2.61 -10.94
CA PRO A 85 -15.60 2.18 -10.87
C PRO A 85 -14.74 3.18 -10.10
N ALA A 86 -13.59 2.74 -9.60
CA ALA A 86 -12.61 3.62 -9.00
C ALA A 86 -12.16 4.71 -10.00
N LYS A 87 -12.07 5.96 -9.54
CA LYS A 87 -11.61 7.08 -10.36
C LYS A 87 -10.11 7.02 -10.66
N ARG A 88 -9.33 6.40 -9.75
CA ARG A 88 -7.91 6.09 -9.95
C ARG A 88 -7.72 4.60 -10.09
N ASN A 89 -7.06 4.19 -11.18
CA ASN A 89 -6.76 2.79 -11.41
C ASN A 89 -5.44 2.42 -10.72
N SER A 90 -5.54 1.61 -9.66
CA SER A 90 -4.42 0.97 -8.99
C SER A 90 -4.94 -0.29 -8.30
N PRO A 91 -4.73 -1.48 -8.86
CA PRO A 91 -5.22 -2.72 -8.26
C PRO A 91 -4.77 -2.89 -6.81
N VAL A 92 -3.51 -2.50 -6.50
CA VAL A 92 -2.96 -2.57 -5.14
C VAL A 92 -3.73 -1.64 -4.20
N MET A 93 -3.82 -0.34 -4.53
CA MET A 93 -4.50 0.61 -3.65
C MET A 93 -5.99 0.34 -3.56
N SER A 94 -6.64 -0.08 -4.64
CA SER A 94 -8.06 -0.45 -4.62
C SER A 94 -8.35 -1.60 -3.66
N SER A 95 -7.47 -2.60 -3.57
CA SER A 95 -7.62 -3.67 -2.58
C SER A 95 -7.41 -3.18 -1.14
N MET A 96 -6.43 -2.29 -0.92
CA MET A 96 -6.14 -1.73 0.40
C MET A 96 -7.28 -0.88 0.96
N VAL A 97 -7.99 -0.13 0.11
CA VAL A 97 -9.08 0.76 0.53
C VAL A 97 -10.45 0.09 0.54
N ALA A 98 -10.57 -1.14 0.04
CA ALA A 98 -11.86 -1.80 -0.17
C ALA A 98 -12.72 -1.87 1.10
N ALA A 99 -12.10 -2.22 2.24
CA ALA A 99 -12.76 -2.34 3.54
C ALA A 99 -12.90 -1.02 4.32
N LEU A 100 -12.23 0.06 3.90
CA LEU A 100 -12.25 1.33 4.62
C LEU A 100 -13.58 2.06 4.44
N SER A 101 -14.13 2.60 5.52
CA SER A 101 -15.21 3.57 5.47
C SER A 101 -14.67 4.96 5.07
N GLN A 102 -15.54 5.89 4.70
CA GLN A 102 -15.13 7.27 4.44
C GLN A 102 -14.57 7.96 5.70
N ASP A 103 -15.06 7.58 6.88
CA ASP A 103 -14.56 8.09 8.15
C ASP A 103 -13.13 7.60 8.43
N ASP A 104 -12.85 6.32 8.17
CA ASP A 104 -11.49 5.78 8.26
C ASP A 104 -10.53 6.49 7.32
N MET A 105 -10.95 6.77 6.09
CA MET A 105 -10.14 7.51 5.12
C MET A 105 -9.84 8.94 5.58
N LYS A 106 -10.81 9.63 6.22
CA LYS A 106 -10.58 10.96 6.82
C LYS A 106 -9.60 10.89 7.98
N LYS A 107 -9.77 9.90 8.85
CA LYS A 107 -8.87 9.68 10.00
C LYS A 107 -7.44 9.36 9.55
N LEU A 108 -7.29 8.50 8.53
CA LEU A 108 -5.99 8.21 7.92
C LEU A 108 -5.36 9.45 7.29
N GLY A 109 -6.15 10.26 6.59
CA GLY A 109 -5.69 11.55 6.06
C GLY A 109 -5.16 12.45 7.17
N ALA A 110 -5.91 12.61 8.26
CA ALA A 110 -5.49 13.39 9.41
C ALA A 110 -4.28 12.81 10.14
N TYR A 111 -4.15 11.48 10.17
CA TYR A 111 -3.00 10.80 10.77
C TYR A 111 -1.71 11.13 10.01
N TYR A 112 -1.67 10.93 8.71
CA TYR A 112 -0.47 11.19 7.90
C TYR A 112 -0.14 12.67 7.75
N ALA A 113 -1.15 13.57 7.77
CA ALA A 113 -0.92 15.00 7.73
C ALA A 113 -0.15 15.52 8.96
N LYS A 114 -0.26 14.85 10.10
CA LYS A 114 0.47 15.19 11.34
C LYS A 114 1.89 14.63 11.35
N GLN A 115 2.23 13.68 10.48
CA GLN A 115 3.55 13.10 10.43
C GLN A 115 4.55 14.12 9.85
N LYS A 116 5.76 14.10 10.37
CA LYS A 116 6.82 14.96 9.85
C LYS A 116 7.41 14.31 8.58
N ALA A 117 7.30 15.01 7.47
CA ALA A 117 7.98 14.59 6.25
C ALA A 117 9.49 14.66 6.46
N ASN A 118 10.21 13.59 6.13
CA ASN A 118 11.65 13.67 6.03
C ASN A 118 12.00 14.60 4.87
N PRO A 119 13.04 15.44 5.01
CA PRO A 119 13.50 16.22 3.88
C PRO A 119 13.75 15.25 2.72
N SER A 120 13.09 15.49 1.61
CA SER A 120 13.46 14.85 0.36
C SER A 120 14.97 14.98 0.25
N GLN A 121 15.67 13.87 0.05
CA GLN A 121 17.08 13.94 -0.35
C GLN A 121 17.08 14.64 -1.70
N VAL A 122 17.15 15.96 -1.67
CA VAL A 122 17.52 16.70 -2.86
C VAL A 122 18.86 16.10 -3.23
N ALA A 123 18.95 15.58 -4.44
CA ALA A 123 20.17 14.99 -4.91
C ALA A 123 21.30 15.97 -4.59
N THR A 124 22.23 15.54 -3.76
CA THR A 124 23.36 16.39 -3.33
C THR A 124 24.28 16.77 -4.48
N ASP A 125 24.08 16.09 -5.61
CA ASP A 125 24.72 16.28 -6.91
C ASP A 125 23.82 17.03 -7.93
N ALA A 126 22.70 17.61 -7.47
CA ALA A 126 21.86 18.43 -8.33
C ALA A 126 22.70 19.59 -8.91
N ASP A 127 22.74 19.67 -10.22
CA ASP A 127 23.45 20.73 -10.92
C ASP A 127 22.90 22.11 -10.48
N ALA A 128 23.75 22.91 -9.82
CA ALA A 128 23.38 24.22 -9.32
C ALA A 128 22.83 25.15 -10.43
N LYS A 129 23.29 24.94 -11.69
CA LYS A 129 22.79 25.65 -12.85
C LYS A 129 21.34 25.25 -13.19
N LEU A 130 20.99 23.96 -13.07
CA LEU A 130 19.60 23.50 -13.27
C LEU A 130 18.68 24.02 -12.18
N ILE A 131 19.14 24.11 -10.93
CA ILE A 131 18.39 24.71 -9.83
C ILE A 131 18.10 26.18 -10.11
N GLU A 132 19.08 26.93 -10.57
CA GLU A 132 18.90 28.36 -10.90
C GLU A 132 17.95 28.56 -12.09
N ILE A 133 18.09 27.76 -13.14
CA ILE A 133 17.14 27.76 -14.26
C ILE A 133 15.74 27.43 -13.78
N GLY A 134 15.60 26.41 -12.90
CA GLY A 134 14.32 26.03 -12.31
C GLY A 134 13.67 27.15 -11.52
N LYS A 135 14.42 27.92 -10.74
CA LYS A 135 13.92 29.11 -10.01
C LYS A 135 13.44 30.19 -10.99
N ILE A 136 14.20 30.49 -12.04
CA ILE A 136 13.82 31.48 -13.05
C ILE A 136 12.51 31.05 -13.72
N LEU A 137 12.40 29.79 -14.12
CA LEU A 137 11.18 29.24 -14.74
C LEU A 137 9.98 29.28 -13.78
N TYR A 138 10.21 28.91 -12.53
CA TYR A 138 9.15 28.90 -11.52
C TYR A 138 8.58 30.29 -11.26
N HIS A 139 9.42 31.31 -11.11
CA HIS A 139 9.00 32.69 -10.80
C HIS A 139 8.67 33.53 -12.02
N GLY A 140 9.38 33.35 -13.13
CA GLY A 140 9.25 34.20 -14.31
C GLY A 140 8.66 33.52 -15.55
N GLY A 141 8.61 32.19 -15.55
CA GLY A 141 8.25 31.44 -16.76
C GLY A 141 9.32 31.56 -17.87
N ASN A 142 8.92 31.22 -19.07
CA ASN A 142 9.69 31.45 -20.29
C ASN A 142 8.76 31.89 -21.41
N ILE A 143 8.66 33.19 -21.61
CA ILE A 143 7.74 33.81 -22.56
C ILE A 143 8.06 33.38 -24.01
N GLU A 144 9.34 33.25 -24.33
CA GLU A 144 9.78 32.87 -25.68
C GLU A 144 9.29 31.45 -26.06
N ASN A 145 9.18 30.57 -25.08
CA ASN A 145 8.70 29.17 -25.27
C ASN A 145 7.25 28.97 -24.81
N GLY A 146 6.52 30.05 -24.49
CA GLY A 146 5.13 29.98 -24.06
C GLY A 146 4.92 29.29 -22.70
N VAL A 147 5.92 29.25 -21.83
CA VAL A 147 5.84 28.65 -20.50
C VAL A 147 5.46 29.73 -19.47
N PRO A 148 4.26 29.70 -18.89
CA PRO A 148 3.86 30.67 -17.85
C PRO A 148 4.64 30.43 -16.54
N ALA A 149 4.73 31.46 -15.69
CA ALA A 149 5.28 31.29 -14.35
C ALA A 149 4.36 30.39 -13.50
N CYS A 150 4.96 29.48 -12.73
CA CYS A 150 4.21 28.63 -11.81
C CYS A 150 3.81 29.37 -10.52
N ALA A 151 4.58 30.40 -10.14
CA ALA A 151 4.40 31.21 -8.93
C ALA A 151 3.48 32.43 -9.12
N SER A 152 2.58 32.40 -10.10
CA SER A 152 1.62 33.50 -10.36
C SER A 152 0.37 33.43 -9.49
#